data_aa9428fa8032c7ec617c5a5d7ce07c48
#
_entry.id   aa9428fa8032c7ec617c5a5d7ce07c48
#
_cell.length_a   1.000
_cell.length_b   1.000
_cell.length_c   1.000
_cell.angle_alpha   90.00
_cell.angle_beta   90.00
_cell.angle_gamma   90.00
#
_symmetry.space_group_name_H-M   'P 1'
#
loop_
_entity.id
_entity.type
_entity.pdbx_description
1 polymer ?
#
loop_
_entity_poly.entity_id
_entity_poly.type
_entity_poly.pdbx_seq_one_letter_code
_entity_poly.pdbx_strand_id
1 'polypeptide(L)'
;MFIRWKTEDGPTCRAVLVDSRRTLSGPRQKHVAYLGSFKENNISQDNAREWFWQGARRRLDQLGICGKITSREREKIEAALAQRVPPIAPEHEAV
;
A
#
# COMPACT_ATOMS: atom_id res chain seq x y z
N MET A 1 11.18 2.95 4.77
CA MET A 1 10.06 2.02 4.42
C MET A 1 9.67 2.17 2.97
N PHE A 2 9.29 1.07 2.35
CA PHE A 2 8.85 1.08 0.97
C PHE A 2 7.81 0.00 0.74
N ILE A 3 7.10 0.09 -0.38
CA ILE A 3 6.09 -0.90 -0.77
C ILE A 3 6.75 -1.97 -1.63
N ARG A 4 6.60 -3.21 -1.22
CA ARG A 4 7.00 -4.35 -2.02
C ARG A 4 5.75 -4.98 -2.63
N TRP A 5 5.74 -5.06 -3.94
CA TRP A 5 4.64 -5.68 -4.66
C TRP A 5 4.97 -7.15 -4.90
N LYS A 6 4.14 -8.02 -4.38
CA LYS A 6 4.30 -9.47 -4.57
C LYS A 6 3.21 -9.98 -5.49
N THR A 7 3.60 -10.67 -6.54
CA THR A 7 2.67 -11.34 -7.43
C THR A 7 2.63 -12.82 -7.02
N GLU A 8 1.45 -13.31 -6.69
CA GLU A 8 1.26 -14.72 -6.42
C GLU A 8 0.68 -15.41 -7.64
N ASP A 9 0.40 -16.70 -7.51
CA ASP A 9 -0.14 -17.51 -8.61
C ASP A 9 -1.36 -16.80 -9.22
N GLY A 10 -1.25 -16.50 -10.51
CA GLY A 10 -2.29 -15.79 -11.23
C GLY A 10 -2.14 -14.26 -11.16
N PRO A 11 -3.21 -13.53 -11.43
CA PRO A 11 -3.16 -12.07 -11.58
C PRO A 11 -3.22 -11.30 -10.26
N THR A 12 -3.13 -11.99 -9.12
CA THR A 12 -3.22 -11.32 -7.81
C THR A 12 -1.91 -10.66 -7.44
N CYS A 13 -1.98 -9.38 -7.10
CA CYS A 13 -0.84 -8.58 -6.69
C CYS A 13 -1.06 -8.08 -5.26
N ARG A 14 -0.08 -8.26 -4.40
CA ARG A 14 -0.16 -7.85 -2.99
C ARG A 14 0.79 -6.72 -2.69
N ALA A 15 0.31 -5.74 -1.94
CA ALA A 15 1.10 -4.63 -1.45
C ALA A 15 1.53 -4.92 -0.01
N VAL A 16 2.83 -4.97 0.21
CA VAL A 16 3.41 -5.24 1.53
C VAL A 16 4.34 -4.09 1.89
N LEU A 17 4.14 -3.53 3.07
CA LEU A 17 5.02 -2.50 3.60
C LEU A 17 6.22 -3.17 4.27
N VAL A 18 7.42 -2.83 3.82
CA VAL A 18 8.65 -3.38 4.36
C VAL A 18 9.58 -2.26 4.80
N ASP A 19 10.39 -2.56 5.80
CA ASP A 19 11.42 -1.67 6.28
C ASP A 19 12.77 -2.31 6.00
N SER A 20 13.68 -1.52 5.41
CA SER A 20 15.01 -1.99 5.11
C SER A 20 15.94 -1.54 6.22
N ARG A 21 16.62 -2.49 6.86
CA ARG A 21 17.57 -2.20 7.93
C ARG A 21 18.93 -2.77 7.58
N ARG A 22 19.97 -2.00 7.91
CA ARG A 22 21.33 -2.51 7.85
C ARG A 22 21.63 -3.25 9.14
N THR A 23 22.10 -4.48 8.98
CA THR A 23 22.56 -5.29 10.10
C THR A 23 24.02 -5.65 9.87
N LEU A 24 24.66 -6.24 10.88
CA LEU A 24 26.04 -6.72 10.75
C LEU A 24 26.19 -7.78 9.68
N SER A 25 25.11 -8.48 9.36
CA SER A 25 25.08 -9.52 8.31
C SER A 25 24.72 -8.96 6.93
N GLY A 26 24.53 -7.65 6.81
CA GLY A 26 24.10 -7.00 5.57
C GLY A 26 22.68 -6.44 5.65
N PRO A 27 22.18 -5.89 4.55
CA PRO A 27 20.83 -5.32 4.54
C PRO A 27 19.78 -6.42 4.67
N ARG A 28 18.81 -6.21 5.54
CA ARG A 28 17.66 -7.09 5.72
C ARG A 28 16.38 -6.32 5.60
N GLN A 29 15.39 -6.94 4.97
CA GLN A 29 14.05 -6.37 4.85
C GLN A 29 13.17 -6.95 5.95
N LYS A 30 12.52 -6.06 6.69
CA LYS A 30 11.58 -6.46 7.73
C LYS A 30 10.17 -6.20 7.27
N HIS A 31 9.33 -7.23 7.31
CA HIS A 31 7.91 -7.09 7.02
C HIS A 31 7.25 -6.24 8.11
N VAL A 32 6.61 -5.15 7.71
CA VAL A 32 5.91 -4.26 8.66
C VAL A 32 4.43 -4.57 8.66
N ALA A 33 3.79 -4.55 7.50
CA ALA A 33 2.36 -4.77 7.41
C ALA A 33 1.95 -5.15 6.00
N TYR A 34 0.89 -5.94 5.92
CA TYR A 34 0.20 -6.21 4.67
C TYR A 34 -0.84 -5.10 4.46
N LEU A 35 -0.80 -4.44 3.31
CA LEU A 35 -1.69 -3.31 3.05
C LEU A 35 -2.93 -3.68 2.25
N GLY A 36 -2.83 -4.61 1.33
CA GLY A 36 -3.96 -5.03 0.54
C GLY A 36 -3.54 -5.79 -0.70
N SER A 37 -4.51 -6.29 -1.43
CA SER A 37 -4.27 -7.00 -2.68
C SER A 37 -5.33 -6.63 -3.72
N PHE A 38 -4.99 -6.82 -4.97
CA PHE A 38 -5.91 -6.62 -6.07
C PHE A 38 -5.56 -7.58 -7.19
N LYS A 39 -6.52 -7.79 -8.09
CA LYS A 39 -6.28 -8.57 -9.31
C LYS A 39 -5.95 -7.59 -10.44
N GLU A 40 -4.87 -7.85 -11.15
CA GLU A 40 -4.43 -6.95 -12.22
C GLU A 40 -5.48 -6.76 -13.30
N ASN A 41 -6.24 -7.80 -13.62
CA ASN A 41 -7.30 -7.70 -14.60
C ASN A 41 -8.50 -6.88 -14.13
N ASN A 42 -8.58 -6.56 -12.83
CA ASN A 42 -9.66 -5.75 -12.26
C ASN A 42 -9.22 -4.33 -11.92
N ILE A 43 -7.96 -3.98 -12.18
CA ILE A 43 -7.40 -2.68 -11.78
C ILE A 43 -8.13 -1.51 -12.45
N SER A 44 -8.73 -1.73 -13.61
CA SER A 44 -9.48 -0.71 -14.31
C SER A 44 -10.89 -0.49 -13.72
N GLN A 45 -11.34 -1.38 -12.86
CA GLN A 45 -12.65 -1.26 -12.24
C GLN A 45 -12.58 -0.37 -11.01
N ASP A 46 -13.45 0.62 -10.96
CA ASP A 46 -13.48 1.58 -9.85
C ASP A 46 -13.73 0.90 -8.52
N ASN A 47 -14.64 -0.08 -8.50
CA ASN A 47 -14.96 -0.80 -7.27
C ASN A 47 -13.74 -1.54 -6.70
N ALA A 48 -12.95 -2.16 -7.56
CA ALA A 48 -11.76 -2.90 -7.12
C ALA A 48 -10.73 -1.96 -6.51
N ARG A 49 -10.52 -0.81 -7.13
CA ARG A 49 -9.59 0.20 -6.60
C ARG A 49 -10.10 0.79 -5.29
N GLU A 50 -11.39 1.05 -5.20
CA GLU A 50 -12.00 1.57 -3.99
C GLU A 50 -11.81 0.61 -2.82
N TRP A 51 -12.10 -0.66 -3.01
CA TRP A 51 -11.90 -1.69 -1.99
C TRP A 51 -10.45 -1.76 -1.53
N PHE A 52 -9.52 -1.74 -2.48
CA PHE A 52 -8.10 -1.75 -2.16
C PHE A 52 -7.72 -0.56 -1.28
N TRP A 53 -8.11 0.65 -1.68
CA TRP A 53 -7.75 1.86 -0.96
C TRP A 53 -8.41 1.96 0.41
N GLN A 54 -9.65 1.51 0.55
CA GLN A 54 -10.30 1.49 1.85
C GLN A 54 -9.53 0.62 2.84
N GLY A 55 -9.16 -0.58 2.42
CA GLY A 55 -8.37 -1.48 3.25
C GLY A 55 -6.98 -0.93 3.57
N ALA A 56 -6.31 -0.37 2.56
CA ALA A 56 -4.98 0.20 2.74
C ALA A 56 -5.00 1.39 3.71
N ARG A 57 -5.94 2.30 3.55
CA ARG A 57 -6.06 3.46 4.44
C ARG A 57 -6.35 3.06 5.86
N ARG A 58 -7.22 2.08 6.06
CA ARG A 58 -7.53 1.56 7.40
C ARG A 58 -6.27 1.05 8.10
N ARG A 59 -5.46 0.31 7.37
CA ARG A 59 -4.22 -0.24 7.92
C ARG A 59 -3.19 0.84 8.19
N LEU A 60 -3.09 1.83 7.31
CA LEU A 60 -2.22 2.98 7.53
C LEU A 60 -2.65 3.80 8.74
N ASP A 61 -3.95 3.96 8.94
CA ASP A 61 -4.48 4.63 10.14
C ASP A 61 -4.05 3.89 11.40
N GLN A 62 -4.17 2.57 11.42
CA GLN A 62 -3.76 1.75 12.56
C GLN A 62 -2.27 1.87 12.83
N LEU A 63 -1.44 1.85 11.77
CA LEU A 63 0.00 2.01 11.92
C LEU A 63 0.36 3.37 12.48
N GLY A 64 -0.35 4.42 12.06
CA GLY A 64 -0.16 5.76 12.59
C GLY A 64 -0.54 5.86 14.06
N ILE A 65 -1.66 5.27 14.44
CA ILE A 65 -2.10 5.25 15.84
C ILE A 65 -1.11 4.50 16.73
N CYS A 66 -0.56 3.40 16.22
CA CYS A 66 0.45 2.61 16.94
C CYS A 66 1.84 3.26 16.94
N GLY A 67 2.01 4.37 16.23
CA GLY A 67 3.30 5.06 16.16
C GLY A 67 4.34 4.37 15.27
N LYS A 68 3.92 3.44 14.42
CA LYS A 68 4.84 2.71 13.56
C LYS A 68 5.24 3.50 12.31
N ILE A 69 4.41 4.44 11.89
CA ILE A 69 4.70 5.32 10.77
C ILE A 69 4.37 6.76 11.14
N THR A 70 5.12 7.69 10.53
CA THR A 70 4.85 9.12 10.69
C THR A 70 3.92 9.59 9.56
N SER A 71 3.38 10.81 9.70
CA SER A 71 2.54 11.40 8.65
C SER A 71 3.31 11.52 7.33
N ARG A 72 4.59 11.88 7.41
CA ARG A 72 5.44 11.99 6.22
C ARG A 72 5.66 10.63 5.55
N GLU A 73 5.90 9.60 6.34
CA GLU A 73 6.02 8.24 5.83
C GLU A 73 4.74 7.77 5.18
N ARG A 74 3.59 8.09 5.79
CA ARG A 74 2.29 7.76 5.23
C ARG A 74 2.08 8.39 3.87
N GLU A 75 2.44 9.65 3.70
CA GLU A 75 2.33 10.33 2.41
C GLU A 75 3.15 9.63 1.33
N LYS A 76 4.37 9.24 1.67
CA LYS A 76 5.23 8.52 0.74
C LYS A 76 4.66 7.15 0.38
N ILE A 77 4.09 6.46 1.35
CA ILE A 77 3.47 5.15 1.14
C ILE A 77 2.25 5.29 0.21
N GLU A 78 1.40 6.27 0.47
CA GLU A 78 0.23 6.51 -0.36
C GLU A 78 0.63 6.88 -1.80
N ALA A 79 1.66 7.67 -1.97
CA ALA A 79 2.17 8.01 -3.29
C ALA A 79 2.68 6.78 -4.04
N ALA A 80 3.38 5.88 -3.34
CA ALA A 80 3.87 4.64 -3.93
C ALA A 80 2.71 3.72 -4.33
N LEU A 81 1.68 3.63 -3.51
CA LEU A 81 0.49 2.85 -3.83
C LEU A 81 -0.24 3.43 -5.04
N ALA A 82 -0.32 4.74 -5.11
CA ALA A 82 -1.02 5.42 -6.20
C ALA A 82 -0.36 5.21 -7.56
N GLN A 83 0.94 4.96 -7.58
CA GLN A 83 1.63 4.68 -8.83
C GLN A 83 1.13 3.39 -9.50
N ARG A 84 0.72 2.42 -8.71
CA ARG A 84 0.25 1.15 -9.23
C ARG A 84 -1.26 1.01 -9.22
N VAL A 85 -1.90 1.54 -8.19
CA VAL A 85 -3.35 1.53 -8.05
C VAL A 85 -3.80 2.99 -7.88
N PRO A 86 -4.12 3.68 -8.96
CA PRO A 86 -4.56 5.06 -8.84
C PRO A 86 -5.78 5.17 -7.93
N PRO A 87 -5.77 6.09 -6.97
CA PRO A 87 -6.92 6.28 -6.11
C PRO A 87 -8.11 6.80 -6.91
N ILE A 88 -9.30 6.44 -6.47
CA ILE A 88 -10.50 6.97 -7.08
C ILE A 88 -10.63 8.42 -6.63
N ALA A 89 -10.53 9.34 -7.57
CA ALA A 89 -10.72 10.74 -7.25
C ALA A 89 -12.15 10.95 -6.83
N PRO A 90 -12.39 11.75 -5.77
CA PRO A 90 -13.74 12.09 -5.37
C PRO A 90 -14.32 13.10 -6.37
N GLU A 91 -14.63 12.63 -7.54
CA GLU A 91 -15.08 13.46 -8.66
C GLU A 91 -16.31 14.28 -8.33
N HIS A 92 -17.19 13.70 -7.55
CA HIS A 92 -18.36 14.35 -7.05
C HIS A 92 -18.02 15.56 -6.17
N GLU A 93 -16.83 15.62 -5.63
CA GLU A 93 -16.38 16.77 -4.86
C GLU A 93 -15.92 17.92 -5.73
N ALA A 94 -15.52 17.60 -6.94
CA ALA A 94 -15.04 18.60 -7.88
C ALA A 94 -16.18 19.33 -8.57
N VAL A 95 -17.36 18.89 -8.36
CA VAL A 95 -18.54 19.48 -8.99
C VAL A 95 -19.00 20.75 -8.28
#